data_5e3e95d762e40fb3f0299c654099e315
#
_entry.id   5e3e95d762e40fb3f0299c654099e315
#
_cell.length_a   1.000
_cell.length_b   1.000
_cell.length_c   1.000
_cell.angle_alpha   90.00
_cell.angle_beta   90.00
_cell.angle_gamma   90.00
#
_symmetry.space_group_name_H-M   'P 1'
#
loop_
_entity.id
_entity.type
_entity.pdbx_description
1 polymer ?
#
loop_
_entity_poly.entity_id
_entity_poly.type
_entity_poly.pdbx_seq_one_letter_code
_entity_poly.pdbx_strand_id
1 'polypeptide(L)'
;ALTYLEGLIHPETKRLIEFRLDEARQSGASKSSNLAQPIVVLDVPLLFEVGWDRCCDQVWCVDANLTVRLQRAAERGWNKGELHRRESNQLKIEEKRRLSNVVIENNGTLDKLHETVTQLWRSIESDAAAKTDDRHCQP
;
A
#
# COMPACT_ATOMS: atom_id res chain seq x y z
N ALA A 1 -9.42 22.84 -10.27
CA ALA A 1 -7.96 22.74 -10.45
C ALA A 1 -7.44 21.35 -10.05
N LEU A 2 -7.81 20.84 -8.86
CA LEU A 2 -7.35 19.53 -8.37
C LEU A 2 -7.80 18.38 -9.30
N THR A 3 -9.10 18.31 -9.61
CA THR A 3 -9.68 17.27 -10.48
C THR A 3 -9.06 17.25 -11.89
N TYR A 4 -8.68 18.41 -12.42
CA TYR A 4 -7.98 18.50 -13.70
C TYR A 4 -6.56 17.90 -13.60
N LEU A 5 -5.84 18.22 -12.55
CA LEU A 5 -4.49 17.69 -12.31
C LEU A 5 -4.52 16.18 -12.08
N GLU A 6 -5.48 15.69 -11.31
CA GLU A 6 -5.73 14.26 -11.09
C GLU A 6 -6.01 13.54 -12.41
N GLY A 7 -6.85 14.12 -13.27
CA GLY A 7 -7.16 13.56 -14.58
C GLY A 7 -5.96 13.46 -15.53
N LEU A 8 -4.92 14.26 -15.32
CA LEU A 8 -3.67 14.18 -16.09
C LEU A 8 -2.67 13.20 -15.48
N ILE A 9 -2.57 13.19 -14.14
CA ILE A 9 -1.54 12.42 -13.43
C ILE A 9 -1.94 10.95 -13.27
N HIS A 10 -3.20 10.65 -12.97
CA HIS A 10 -3.64 9.28 -12.69
C HIS A 10 -3.42 8.33 -13.87
N PRO A 11 -3.74 8.67 -15.14
CA PRO A 11 -3.49 7.77 -16.25
C PRO A 11 -2.01 7.46 -16.46
N GLU A 12 -1.14 8.48 -16.32
CA GLU A 12 0.30 8.30 -16.51
C GLU A 12 0.93 7.52 -15.35
N THR A 13 0.48 7.78 -14.11
CA THR A 13 0.89 7.00 -12.94
C THR A 13 0.47 5.54 -13.07
N LYS A 14 -0.77 5.28 -13.52
CA LYS A 14 -1.26 3.93 -13.77
C LYS A 14 -0.37 3.21 -14.78
N ARG A 15 -0.10 3.85 -15.92
CA ARG A 15 0.77 3.30 -16.97
C ARG A 15 2.18 2.97 -16.46
N LEU A 16 2.75 3.85 -15.64
CA LEU A 16 4.07 3.59 -15.05
C LEU A 16 4.04 2.40 -14.08
N ILE A 17 3.00 2.28 -13.27
CA ILE A 17 2.83 1.14 -12.37
C ILE A 17 2.68 -0.16 -13.17
N GLU A 18 1.83 -0.20 -14.18
CA GLU A 18 1.64 -1.36 -15.05
C GLU A 18 2.97 -1.77 -15.71
N PHE A 19 3.70 -0.80 -16.24
CA PHE A 19 5.03 -1.04 -16.81
C PHE A 19 6.00 -1.67 -15.79
N ARG A 20 6.05 -1.15 -14.55
CA ARG A 20 6.90 -1.70 -13.50
C ARG A 20 6.48 -3.10 -13.04
N LEU A 21 5.19 -3.36 -13.00
CA LEU A 21 4.67 -4.70 -12.71
C LEU A 21 5.08 -5.70 -13.79
N ASP A 22 5.00 -5.31 -15.06
CA ASP A 22 5.41 -6.16 -16.19
C ASP A 22 6.92 -6.39 -16.19
N GLU A 23 7.75 -5.38 -15.91
CA GLU A 23 9.20 -5.56 -15.72
C GLU A 23 9.49 -6.59 -14.60
N ALA A 24 8.79 -6.49 -13.45
CA ALA A 24 8.98 -7.41 -12.35
C ALA A 24 8.59 -8.86 -12.74
N ARG A 25 7.49 -9.04 -13.48
CA ARG A 25 7.06 -10.34 -14.01
C ARG A 25 8.09 -10.94 -14.98
N GLN A 26 8.62 -10.12 -15.90
CA GLN A 26 9.59 -10.58 -16.91
C GLN A 26 10.98 -10.85 -16.35
N SER A 27 11.36 -10.14 -15.28
CA SER A 27 12.69 -10.31 -14.66
C SER A 27 12.86 -11.66 -13.97
N GLY A 28 11.79 -12.41 -13.79
CA GLY A 28 11.79 -13.66 -13.05
C GLY A 28 12.04 -13.42 -11.56
N ALA A 29 11.90 -14.46 -10.76
CA ALA A 29 12.31 -14.41 -9.37
C ALA A 29 13.79 -14.01 -9.30
N SER A 30 14.10 -12.93 -8.61
CA SER A 30 15.48 -12.53 -8.35
C SER A 30 16.24 -13.76 -7.84
N LYS A 31 17.45 -13.99 -8.39
CA LYS A 31 18.31 -15.13 -8.02
C LYS A 31 18.65 -15.22 -6.52
N SER A 32 18.21 -14.24 -5.73
CA SER A 32 18.39 -14.14 -4.27
C SER A 32 17.20 -14.63 -3.45
N SER A 33 16.03 -14.91 -4.04
CA SER A 33 14.86 -15.39 -3.29
C SER A 33 14.48 -16.81 -3.75
N ASN A 34 14.20 -17.71 -2.80
CA ASN A 34 13.64 -19.05 -3.07
C ASN A 34 12.15 -18.98 -3.49
N LEU A 35 11.64 -17.79 -3.85
CA LEU A 35 10.26 -17.56 -4.24
C LEU A 35 10.08 -17.90 -5.73
N ALA A 36 9.00 -18.59 -6.04
CA ALA A 36 8.64 -18.93 -7.42
C ALA A 36 8.26 -17.67 -8.25
N GLN A 37 7.81 -16.61 -7.57
CA GLN A 37 7.42 -15.33 -8.19
C GLN A 37 7.91 -14.13 -7.38
N PRO A 38 8.18 -12.97 -8.02
CA PRO A 38 8.58 -11.76 -7.31
C PRO A 38 7.42 -11.19 -6.49
N ILE A 39 7.73 -10.68 -5.30
CA ILE A 39 6.78 -9.88 -4.51
C ILE A 39 6.98 -8.42 -4.87
N VAL A 40 5.91 -7.74 -5.26
CA VAL A 40 5.89 -6.30 -5.55
C VAL A 40 5.03 -5.59 -4.52
N VAL A 41 5.58 -4.56 -3.89
CA VAL A 41 4.86 -3.71 -2.94
C VAL A 41 4.42 -2.44 -3.65
N LEU A 42 3.12 -2.18 -3.63
CA LEU A 42 2.51 -0.96 -4.16
C LEU A 42 2.16 -0.03 -3.00
N ASP A 43 2.98 1.01 -2.78
CA ASP A 43 2.74 2.03 -1.74
C ASP A 43 2.00 3.22 -2.33
N VAL A 44 0.67 3.22 -2.17
CA VAL A 44 -0.22 4.25 -2.73
C VAL A 44 -1.25 4.69 -1.69
N PRO A 45 -1.26 5.97 -1.28
CA PRO A 45 -2.19 6.47 -0.26
C PRO A 45 -3.66 6.48 -0.70
N LEU A 46 -3.94 6.50 -2.00
CA LEU A 46 -5.28 6.53 -2.59
C LEU A 46 -5.64 5.21 -3.29
N LEU A 47 -5.13 4.10 -2.81
CA LEU A 47 -5.27 2.78 -3.43
C LEU A 47 -6.72 2.40 -3.72
N PHE A 48 -7.60 2.53 -2.74
CA PHE A 48 -9.03 2.21 -2.86
C PHE A 48 -9.78 3.24 -3.69
N GLU A 49 -9.44 4.52 -3.54
CA GLU A 49 -10.09 5.64 -4.24
C GLU A 49 -9.92 5.55 -5.76
N VAL A 50 -8.79 5.01 -6.21
CA VAL A 50 -8.50 4.81 -7.65
C VAL A 50 -8.77 3.38 -8.13
N GLY A 51 -9.23 2.48 -7.23
CA GLY A 51 -9.60 1.10 -7.56
C GLY A 51 -8.44 0.15 -7.85
N TRP A 52 -7.22 0.47 -7.40
CA TRP A 52 -6.04 -0.37 -7.61
C TRP A 52 -5.90 -1.51 -6.60
N ASP A 53 -6.72 -1.51 -5.55
CA ASP A 53 -6.87 -2.64 -4.64
C ASP A 53 -7.22 -3.95 -5.38
N ARG A 54 -7.94 -3.85 -6.49
CA ARG A 54 -8.32 -4.99 -7.34
C ARG A 54 -7.13 -5.67 -8.04
N CYS A 55 -6.01 -4.99 -8.15
CA CYS A 55 -4.78 -5.50 -8.76
C CYS A 55 -3.85 -6.14 -7.72
N CYS A 56 -4.20 -6.07 -6.44
CA CYS A 56 -3.38 -6.56 -5.35
C CYS A 56 -3.87 -7.93 -4.88
N ASP A 57 -2.96 -8.87 -4.65
CA ASP A 57 -3.29 -10.15 -4.00
C ASP A 57 -3.64 -9.97 -2.53
N GLN A 58 -2.99 -9.00 -1.86
CA GLN A 58 -3.26 -8.58 -0.50
C GLN A 58 -3.15 -7.07 -0.36
N VAL A 59 -4.02 -6.50 0.46
CA VAL A 59 -3.97 -5.08 0.84
C VAL A 59 -3.76 -4.97 2.34
N TRP A 60 -2.73 -4.21 2.72
CA TRP A 60 -2.41 -3.93 4.11
C TRP A 60 -2.74 -2.47 4.44
N CYS A 61 -3.57 -2.25 5.45
CA CYS A 61 -3.84 -0.93 6.00
C CYS A 61 -2.92 -0.66 7.17
N VAL A 62 -2.05 0.33 7.07
CA VAL A 62 -1.26 0.80 8.19
C VAL A 62 -1.99 1.98 8.85
N ASP A 63 -2.41 1.79 10.09
CA ASP A 63 -3.19 2.77 10.84
C ASP A 63 -2.46 3.18 12.15
N ALA A 64 -2.75 4.37 12.63
CA ALA A 64 -2.32 4.86 13.92
C ALA A 64 -3.42 5.72 14.55
N ASN A 65 -3.54 5.71 15.88
CA ASN A 65 -4.50 6.54 16.56
C ASN A 65 -4.25 8.04 16.34
N LEU A 66 -5.28 8.86 16.52
CA LEU A 66 -5.21 10.30 16.22
C LEU A 66 -4.07 11.02 16.96
N THR A 67 -3.82 10.65 18.22
CA THR A 67 -2.76 11.28 19.02
C THR A 67 -1.38 11.05 18.39
N VAL A 68 -1.08 9.82 17.98
CA VAL A 68 0.17 9.47 17.31
C VAL A 68 0.28 10.15 15.94
N ARG A 69 -0.82 10.20 15.18
CA ARG A 69 -0.82 10.90 13.88
C ARG A 69 -0.56 12.40 14.04
N LEU A 70 -1.18 13.05 15.02
CA LEU A 70 -0.96 14.46 15.32
C LEU A 70 0.49 14.75 15.73
N GLN A 71 1.06 13.91 16.58
CA GLN A 71 2.46 14.03 16.98
C GLN A 71 3.40 13.93 15.77
N ARG A 72 3.27 12.88 14.95
CA ARG A 72 4.09 12.67 13.75
C ARG A 72 3.89 13.76 12.69
N ALA A 73 2.67 14.30 12.58
CA ALA A 73 2.39 15.44 11.71
C ALA A 73 3.13 16.70 12.19
N ALA A 74 3.11 16.97 13.51
CA ALA A 74 3.83 18.10 14.10
C ALA A 74 5.34 18.00 13.87
N GLU A 75 5.93 16.80 14.01
CA GLU A 75 7.36 16.56 13.70
C GLU A 75 7.73 16.88 12.24
N ARG A 76 6.76 16.79 11.32
CA ARG A 76 6.88 17.16 9.89
C ARG A 76 6.54 18.63 9.62
N GLY A 77 6.27 19.43 10.64
CA GLY A 77 5.84 20.83 10.52
C GLY A 77 4.37 21.02 10.11
N TRP A 78 3.54 19.98 10.18
CA TRP A 78 2.12 20.08 9.85
C TRP A 78 1.30 20.37 11.10
N ASN A 79 0.37 21.33 11.01
CA ASN A 79 -0.61 21.55 12.05
C ASN A 79 -1.82 20.60 11.90
N LYS A 80 -2.70 20.62 12.91
CA LYS A 80 -3.91 19.79 12.92
C LYS A 80 -4.82 20.04 11.70
N GLY A 81 -4.92 21.27 11.24
CA GLY A 81 -5.74 21.63 10.07
C GLY A 81 -5.19 21.02 8.77
N GLU A 82 -3.87 21.04 8.60
CA GLU A 82 -3.21 20.43 7.44
C GLU A 82 -3.39 18.91 7.44
N LEU A 83 -3.23 18.25 8.60
CA LEU A 83 -3.48 16.81 8.72
C LEU A 83 -4.93 16.50 8.33
N HIS A 84 -5.91 17.21 8.92
CA HIS A 84 -7.33 17.00 8.63
C HIS A 84 -7.66 17.23 7.14
N ARG A 85 -7.10 18.26 6.52
CA ARG A 85 -7.29 18.54 5.09
C ARG A 85 -6.79 17.39 4.20
N ARG A 86 -5.69 16.75 4.56
CA ARG A 86 -5.14 15.60 3.82
C ARG A 86 -5.99 14.35 4.03
N GLU A 87 -6.44 14.11 5.24
CA GLU A 87 -7.30 12.96 5.57
C GLU A 87 -8.69 13.09 4.94
N SER A 88 -9.26 14.30 4.86
CA SER A 88 -10.59 14.52 4.28
C SER A 88 -10.68 14.24 2.77
N ASN A 89 -9.55 14.22 2.08
CA ASN A 89 -9.47 13.86 0.65
C ASN A 89 -9.29 12.35 0.41
N GLN A 90 -9.29 11.55 1.48
CA GLN A 90 -9.12 10.11 1.41
C GLN A 90 -10.36 9.39 1.92
N LEU A 91 -10.50 8.15 1.54
CA LEU A 91 -11.48 7.24 2.13
C LEU A 91 -11.27 7.19 3.66
N LYS A 92 -12.36 7.15 4.42
CA LYS A 92 -12.28 7.09 5.89
C LYS A 92 -11.48 5.87 6.34
N ILE A 93 -10.70 6.04 7.39
CA ILE A 93 -9.80 4.98 7.87
C ILE A 93 -10.55 3.71 8.26
N GLU A 94 -11.76 3.84 8.82
CA GLU A 94 -12.61 2.71 9.19
C GLU A 94 -12.97 1.87 7.95
N GLU A 95 -13.20 2.53 6.82
CA GLU A 95 -13.52 1.88 5.56
C GLU A 95 -12.27 1.21 4.96
N LYS A 96 -11.13 1.89 4.97
CA LYS A 96 -9.85 1.30 4.56
C LYS A 96 -9.53 0.05 5.38
N ARG A 97 -9.72 0.09 6.70
CA ARG A 97 -9.55 -1.07 7.59
C ARG A 97 -10.46 -2.23 7.19
N ARG A 98 -11.74 -1.95 6.89
CA ARG A 98 -12.74 -2.96 6.50
C ARG A 98 -12.42 -3.62 5.16
N LEU A 99 -11.88 -2.86 4.22
CA LEU A 99 -11.56 -3.33 2.86
C LEU A 99 -10.20 -4.03 2.77
N SER A 100 -9.34 -3.88 3.78
CA SER A 100 -8.00 -4.46 3.78
C SER A 100 -7.98 -5.89 4.31
N ASN A 101 -7.06 -6.71 3.81
CA ASN A 101 -6.82 -8.08 4.29
C ASN A 101 -6.12 -8.09 5.64
N VAL A 102 -5.25 -7.11 5.89
CA VAL A 102 -4.47 -6.98 7.12
C VAL A 102 -4.52 -5.53 7.61
N VAL A 103 -4.65 -5.34 8.92
CA VAL A 103 -4.54 -4.03 9.57
C VAL A 103 -3.33 -4.04 10.49
N ILE A 104 -2.39 -3.14 10.25
CA ILE A 104 -1.19 -2.93 11.06
C ILE A 104 -1.39 -1.69 11.92
N GLU A 105 -1.45 -1.88 13.23
CA GLU A 105 -1.55 -0.76 14.17
C GLU A 105 -0.17 -0.21 14.53
N ASN A 106 0.17 0.93 13.96
CA ASN A 106 1.45 1.60 14.14
C ASN A 106 1.39 2.64 15.27
N ASN A 107 0.99 2.21 16.47
CA ASN A 107 0.87 3.06 17.65
C ASN A 107 2.09 3.00 18.58
N GLY A 108 3.00 2.07 18.36
CA GLY A 108 4.13 1.78 19.22
C GLY A 108 5.46 2.27 18.67
N THR A 109 6.53 1.58 19.11
CA THR A 109 7.90 1.81 18.68
C THR A 109 8.15 1.25 17.28
N LEU A 110 9.25 1.69 16.66
CA LEU A 110 9.69 1.17 15.36
C LEU A 110 10.01 -0.33 15.44
N ASP A 111 10.61 -0.78 16.54
CA ASP A 111 10.95 -2.20 16.75
C ASP A 111 9.69 -3.05 16.74
N LYS A 112 8.63 -2.61 17.45
CA LYS A 112 7.35 -3.31 17.46
C LYS A 112 6.70 -3.39 16.10
N LEU A 113 6.75 -2.29 15.33
CA LEU A 113 6.29 -2.27 13.95
C LEU A 113 7.09 -3.25 13.10
N HIS A 114 8.42 -3.25 13.23
CA HIS A 114 9.32 -4.14 12.51
C HIS A 114 9.02 -5.62 12.79
N GLU A 115 8.83 -5.99 14.05
CA GLU A 115 8.42 -7.35 14.45
C GLU A 115 7.11 -7.75 13.76
N THR A 116 6.09 -6.88 13.83
CA THR A 116 4.78 -7.14 13.22
C THR A 116 4.89 -7.33 11.71
N VAL A 117 5.59 -6.42 11.02
CA VAL A 117 5.79 -6.51 9.57
C VAL A 117 6.57 -7.77 9.21
N THR A 118 7.61 -8.13 9.97
CA THR A 118 8.41 -9.32 9.71
C THR A 118 7.58 -10.61 9.84
N GLN A 119 6.69 -10.69 10.83
CA GLN A 119 5.81 -11.84 10.99
C GLN A 119 4.82 -11.97 9.81
N LEU A 120 4.20 -10.85 9.41
CA LEU A 120 3.28 -10.82 8.29
C LEU A 120 3.98 -11.10 6.95
N TRP A 121 5.21 -10.61 6.79
CA TRP A 121 6.00 -10.85 5.58
C TRP A 121 6.29 -12.33 5.37
N ARG A 122 6.63 -13.06 6.43
CA ARG A 122 6.85 -14.51 6.36
C ARG A 122 5.62 -15.27 5.87
N SER A 123 4.41 -14.82 6.21
CA SER A 123 3.18 -15.44 5.68
C SER A 123 3.01 -15.19 4.19
N ILE A 124 3.34 -13.97 3.71
CA ILE A 124 3.32 -13.68 2.26
C ILE A 124 4.33 -14.53 1.50
N GLU A 125 5.55 -14.68 2.03
CA GLU A 125 6.58 -15.52 1.39
C GLU A 125 6.11 -16.98 1.27
N SER A 126 5.46 -17.50 2.30
CA SER A 126 4.88 -18.84 2.28
C SER A 126 3.75 -18.96 1.25
N ASP A 127 2.85 -17.98 1.18
CA ASP A 127 1.75 -17.97 0.23
C ASP A 127 2.24 -17.80 -1.22
N ALA A 128 3.24 -16.96 -1.43
CA ALA A 128 3.84 -16.74 -2.75
C ALA A 128 4.58 -17.98 -3.27
N ALA A 129 5.16 -18.78 -2.38
CA ALA A 129 5.78 -20.05 -2.75
C ALA A 129 4.74 -21.11 -3.17
N ALA A 130 3.49 -21.00 -2.72
CA ALA A 130 2.41 -21.95 -2.98
C ALA A 130 1.56 -21.62 -4.23
N LYS A 131 1.60 -20.38 -4.74
CA LYS A 131 0.77 -19.94 -5.87
C LYS A 131 1.51 -20.08 -7.21
N THR A 132 0.98 -20.91 -8.09
CA THR A 132 1.24 -20.86 -9.54
C THR A 132 0.17 -19.97 -10.20
N ASP A 133 0.64 -19.03 -11.00
CA ASP A 133 0.05 -17.97 -11.84
C ASP A 133 -1.44 -18.10 -12.23
N ASP A 134 -2.21 -17.03 -12.06
CA ASP A 134 -3.17 -16.54 -13.08
C ASP A 134 -3.95 -15.27 -12.62
N ARG A 135 -3.38 -14.05 -12.65
CA ARG A 135 -4.22 -12.84 -12.58
C ARG A 135 -3.68 -11.66 -13.38
N HIS A 136 -4.48 -11.28 -14.36
CA HIS A 136 -4.33 -10.00 -15.10
C HIS A 136 -5.06 -8.89 -14.35
N CYS A 137 -4.39 -7.77 -14.13
CA CYS A 137 -5.03 -6.54 -13.68
C CYS A 137 -5.80 -5.95 -14.86
N GLN A 138 -7.11 -6.22 -14.94
CA GLN A 138 -8.00 -5.55 -15.88
C GLN A 138 -8.74 -4.41 -15.17
N PRO A 139 -8.84 -3.22 -15.81
CA PRO A 139 -9.50 -2.03 -15.25
C PRO A 139 -10.99 -2.20 -15.07
#